data_0b6f417f69509e28376e9c7103837aec
#
_entry.id   0b6f417f69509e28376e9c7103837aec
#
_cell.length_a   1.000
_cell.length_b   1.000
_cell.length_c   1.000
_cell.angle_alpha   90.00
_cell.angle_beta   90.00
_cell.angle_gamma   90.00
#
_symmetry.space_group_name_H-M   'P 1'
#
loop_
_entity.id
_entity.type
_entity.pdbx_description
1 polymer ?
#
loop_
_entity_poly.entity_id
_entity_poly.type
_entity_poly.pdbx_seq_one_letter_code
_entity_poly.pdbx_strand_id
1 'polypeptide(L)'
;DNIKANQIDFESLAAKIEKDTKQKMAIVKQDCDSFDIMPLEKAKLEGKRTYATTKIDVFLASFSGGKDSQVVLDLCTRAIPPQAFEVIYSDTGYELPTSLSLYDDVQKHYKKLYPELRFRTAKNHENVLSYWDKIGTPSDTHRWCCSVMKTAPLHKLLKIEGTNKQAKVLAFEGSRSV
;
A
#
# COMPACT_ATOMS: atom_id res chain seq x y z
N ASP A 1 14.52 -8.46 -41.17
CA ASP A 1 15.54 -8.75 -40.14
C ASP A 1 15.59 -7.77 -38.94
N ASN A 2 14.84 -6.66 -38.99
CA ASN A 2 14.85 -5.68 -37.90
C ASN A 2 13.82 -5.93 -36.76
N ILE A 3 13.03 -6.99 -36.84
CA ILE A 3 12.01 -7.31 -35.82
C ILE A 3 12.59 -8.05 -34.61
N LYS A 4 13.74 -8.71 -34.78
CA LYS A 4 14.41 -9.46 -33.69
C LYS A 4 15.21 -8.60 -32.69
N ALA A 5 15.52 -7.35 -33.05
CA ALA A 5 16.38 -6.50 -32.21
C ALA A 5 15.64 -5.82 -31.02
N ASN A 6 14.31 -5.84 -30.98
CA ASN A 6 13.50 -5.20 -29.95
C ASN A 6 12.67 -6.19 -29.10
N GLN A 7 13.03 -7.46 -29.09
CA GLN A 7 12.37 -8.42 -28.20
C GLN A 7 12.89 -8.17 -26.79
N ILE A 8 12.10 -7.48 -25.99
CA ILE A 8 12.40 -7.27 -24.56
C ILE A 8 12.40 -8.66 -23.92
N ASP A 9 13.54 -9.06 -23.37
CA ASP A 9 13.61 -10.24 -22.54
C ASP A 9 12.93 -9.94 -21.20
N PHE A 10 11.67 -10.33 -21.11
CA PHE A 10 10.85 -10.10 -19.93
C PHE A 10 11.38 -10.79 -18.68
N GLU A 11 12.02 -11.95 -18.82
CA GLU A 11 12.62 -12.67 -17.69
C GLU A 11 13.82 -11.91 -17.11
N SER A 12 14.71 -11.44 -17.97
CA SER A 12 15.85 -10.61 -17.57
C SER A 12 15.38 -9.28 -16.94
N LEU A 13 14.38 -8.64 -17.53
CA LEU A 13 13.81 -7.42 -16.99
C LEU A 13 13.16 -7.66 -15.62
N ALA A 14 12.39 -8.73 -15.45
CA ALA A 14 11.77 -9.10 -14.19
C ALA A 14 12.82 -9.38 -13.11
N ALA A 15 13.88 -10.13 -13.43
CA ALA A 15 14.97 -10.40 -12.50
C ALA A 15 15.72 -9.12 -12.08
N LYS A 16 15.91 -8.17 -13.00
CA LYS A 16 16.50 -6.88 -12.70
C LYS A 16 15.64 -6.04 -11.76
N ILE A 17 14.33 -5.98 -12.03
CA ILE A 17 13.36 -5.26 -11.19
C ILE A 17 13.30 -5.89 -9.79
N GLU A 18 13.28 -7.21 -9.71
CA GLU A 18 13.28 -7.93 -8.43
C GLU A 18 14.53 -7.61 -7.60
N LYS A 19 15.71 -7.65 -8.23
CA LYS A 19 16.97 -7.33 -7.57
C LYS A 19 17.00 -5.89 -7.07
N ASP A 20 16.59 -4.92 -7.89
CA ASP A 20 16.52 -3.51 -7.53
C ASP A 20 15.52 -3.29 -6.37
N THR A 21 14.38 -3.96 -6.41
CA THR A 21 13.37 -3.89 -5.36
C THR A 21 13.91 -4.44 -4.04
N LYS A 22 14.58 -5.59 -4.04
CA LYS A 22 15.21 -6.16 -2.84
C LYS A 22 16.25 -5.23 -2.25
N GLN A 23 17.08 -4.57 -3.09
CA GLN A 23 18.07 -3.60 -2.62
C GLN A 23 17.40 -2.39 -1.98
N LYS A 24 16.39 -1.81 -2.61
CA LYS A 24 15.64 -0.66 -2.08
C LYS A 24 14.96 -1.00 -0.76
N MET A 25 14.36 -2.17 -0.65
CA MET A 25 13.73 -2.63 0.58
C MET A 25 14.75 -2.86 1.71
N ALA A 26 15.93 -3.40 1.38
CA ALA A 26 17.01 -3.54 2.37
C ALA A 26 17.48 -2.20 2.91
N ILE A 27 17.62 -1.18 2.05
CA ILE A 27 17.96 0.19 2.45
C ILE A 27 16.88 0.77 3.36
N VAL A 28 15.61 0.68 2.96
CA VAL A 28 14.48 1.16 3.76
C VAL A 28 14.44 0.49 5.14
N LYS A 29 14.67 -0.82 5.17
CA LYS A 29 14.71 -1.55 6.44
C LYS A 29 15.87 -1.08 7.32
N GLN A 30 17.06 -0.91 6.73
CA GLN A 30 18.22 -0.41 7.44
C GLN A 30 17.99 1.01 7.97
N ASP A 31 17.43 1.91 7.15
CA ASP A 31 17.12 3.27 7.55
C ASP A 31 16.09 3.31 8.69
N CYS A 32 15.08 2.44 8.66
CA CYS A 32 14.09 2.33 9.72
C CYS A 32 14.67 1.76 11.03
N ASP A 33 15.60 0.82 10.95
CA ASP A 33 16.23 0.19 12.11
C ASP A 33 17.33 1.07 12.73
N SER A 34 17.98 1.93 11.95
CA SER A 34 19.10 2.79 12.36
C SER A 34 18.71 4.24 12.65
N PHE A 35 17.43 4.59 12.54
CA PHE A 35 16.98 5.96 12.78
C PHE A 35 17.14 6.35 14.24
N ASP A 36 18.21 7.09 14.56
CA ASP A 36 18.35 7.80 15.81
C ASP A 36 17.29 8.91 15.92
N ILE A 37 16.52 8.86 17.00
CA ILE A 37 15.50 9.87 17.27
C ILE A 37 16.19 11.18 17.58
N MET A 38 16.24 12.07 16.61
CA MET A 38 16.64 13.43 16.91
C MET A 38 15.49 14.14 17.65
N PRO A 39 15.72 14.69 18.84
CA PRO A 39 14.70 15.45 19.55
C PRO A 39 14.09 16.53 18.64
N LEU A 40 12.77 16.68 18.70
CA LEU A 40 11.99 17.57 17.82
C LEU A 40 12.52 19.01 17.84
N GLU A 41 12.96 19.49 19.01
CA GLU A 41 13.53 20.81 19.19
C GLU A 41 14.85 20.99 18.44
N LYS A 42 15.74 20.00 18.50
CA LYS A 42 17.02 20.04 17.79
C LYS A 42 16.82 20.03 16.28
N ALA A 43 15.87 19.26 15.80
CA ALA A 43 15.57 19.18 14.38
C ALA A 43 14.91 20.46 13.83
N LYS A 44 14.09 21.13 14.63
CA LYS A 44 13.54 22.46 14.28
C LYS A 44 14.66 23.51 14.19
N LEU A 45 15.62 23.50 15.11
CA LEU A 45 16.78 24.39 15.10
C LEU A 45 17.68 24.15 13.88
N GLU A 46 17.83 22.91 13.43
CA GLU A 46 18.65 22.56 12.27
C GLU A 46 17.89 22.72 10.93
N GLY A 47 16.63 23.16 10.95
CA GLY A 47 15.81 23.34 9.74
C GLY A 47 15.53 22.03 8.98
N LYS A 48 15.83 20.89 9.59
CA LYS A 48 15.58 19.57 9.04
C LYS A 48 14.10 19.22 9.19
N ARG A 49 13.48 18.74 8.10
CA ARG A 49 12.16 18.12 8.20
C ARG A 49 12.31 16.87 9.08
N THR A 50 11.82 16.95 10.28
CA THR A 50 11.79 15.83 11.22
C THR A 50 10.75 14.82 10.78
N TYR A 51 11.16 13.87 10.02
CA TYR A 51 10.50 12.59 10.10
C TYR A 51 11.07 11.90 11.33
N ALA A 52 10.45 12.06 12.48
CA ALA A 52 10.73 11.25 13.65
C ALA A 52 10.19 9.83 13.38
N THR A 53 10.79 9.13 12.47
CA THR A 53 10.49 7.73 12.19
C THR A 53 11.32 6.89 13.12
N THR A 54 10.90 6.86 14.31
CA THR A 54 11.11 5.70 15.13
C THR A 54 10.41 4.54 14.50
N LYS A 55 10.81 3.38 14.65
CA LYS A 55 10.22 2.08 14.34
C LYS A 55 8.92 2.11 13.50
N ILE A 56 8.94 1.48 12.34
CA ILE A 56 7.75 1.18 11.54
C ILE A 56 6.99 0.04 12.23
N ASP A 57 5.71 0.24 12.48
CA ASP A 57 4.86 -0.77 13.12
C ASP A 57 4.31 -1.76 12.08
N VAL A 58 4.02 -1.28 10.86
CA VAL A 58 3.39 -2.10 9.81
C VAL A 58 3.99 -1.76 8.45
N PHE A 59 4.43 -2.78 7.72
CA PHE A 59 4.70 -2.72 6.29
C PHE A 59 3.44 -3.11 5.54
N LEU A 60 3.08 -2.34 4.53
CA LEU A 60 1.79 -2.43 3.87
C LEU A 60 1.96 -2.44 2.35
N ALA A 61 1.39 -3.44 1.67
CA ALA A 61 1.18 -3.40 0.23
C ALA A 61 -0.25 -2.89 -0.05
N SER A 62 -0.35 -1.72 -0.67
CA SER A 62 -1.63 -1.15 -1.10
C SER A 62 -2.11 -1.87 -2.35
N PHE A 63 -3.26 -2.55 -2.27
CA PHE A 63 -3.85 -3.28 -3.38
C PHE A 63 -5.13 -2.60 -3.85
N SER A 64 -5.17 -2.20 -5.12
CA SER A 64 -6.34 -1.53 -5.73
C SER A 64 -7.07 -2.40 -6.77
N GLY A 65 -6.62 -3.63 -7.01
CA GLY A 65 -7.12 -4.47 -8.08
C GLY A 65 -6.56 -4.13 -9.47
N GLY A 66 -5.78 -3.06 -9.60
CA GLY A 66 -5.11 -2.70 -10.84
C GLY A 66 -3.82 -3.50 -11.07
N LYS A 67 -3.37 -3.57 -12.33
CA LYS A 67 -2.14 -4.28 -12.72
C LYS A 67 -0.90 -3.81 -11.95
N ASP A 68 -0.78 -2.51 -11.71
CA ASP A 68 0.39 -1.93 -11.03
C ASP A 68 0.44 -2.38 -9.56
N SER A 69 -0.70 -2.44 -8.88
CA SER A 69 -0.79 -2.96 -7.51
C SER A 69 -0.55 -4.46 -7.41
N GLN A 70 -0.87 -5.23 -8.46
CA GLN A 70 -0.55 -6.66 -8.52
C GLN A 70 0.96 -6.88 -8.64
N VAL A 71 1.65 -6.09 -9.48
CA VAL A 71 3.12 -6.14 -9.58
C VAL A 71 3.77 -5.79 -8.25
N VAL A 72 3.29 -4.75 -7.56
CA VAL A 72 3.81 -4.38 -6.24
C VAL A 72 3.62 -5.50 -5.22
N LEU A 73 2.44 -6.13 -5.21
CA LEU A 73 2.17 -7.26 -4.32
C LEU A 73 3.12 -8.43 -4.59
N ASP A 74 3.33 -8.81 -5.86
CA ASP A 74 4.26 -9.87 -6.23
C ASP A 74 5.69 -9.54 -5.80
N LEU A 75 6.16 -8.31 -6.06
CA LEU A 75 7.49 -7.86 -5.62
C LEU A 75 7.64 -7.86 -4.09
N CYS A 76 6.61 -7.46 -3.35
CA CYS A 76 6.63 -7.53 -1.89
C CYS A 76 6.78 -8.97 -1.40
N THR A 77 6.05 -9.93 -1.97
CA THR A 77 6.17 -11.35 -1.57
C THR A 77 7.54 -11.95 -1.86
N ARG A 78 8.26 -11.44 -2.87
CA ARG A 78 9.63 -11.88 -3.21
C ARG A 78 10.70 -11.23 -2.36
N ALA A 79 10.47 -10.02 -1.86
CA ALA A 79 11.47 -9.21 -1.18
C ALA A 79 11.31 -9.17 0.33
N ILE A 80 10.10 -9.37 0.85
CA ILE A 80 9.77 -9.30 2.27
C ILE A 80 9.18 -10.65 2.72
N PRO A 81 9.55 -11.17 3.89
CA PRO A 81 8.87 -12.34 4.45
C PRO A 81 7.35 -12.09 4.56
N PRO A 82 6.49 -13.03 4.13
CA PRO A 82 5.03 -12.81 4.09
C PRO A 82 4.39 -12.44 5.43
N GLN A 83 4.99 -12.89 6.55
CA GLN A 83 4.54 -12.54 7.90
C GLN A 83 4.91 -11.10 8.33
N ALA A 84 5.81 -10.43 7.59
CA ALA A 84 6.32 -9.10 7.95
C ALA A 84 5.56 -7.95 7.29
N PHE A 85 4.60 -8.23 6.41
CA PHE A 85 3.79 -7.19 5.79
C PHE A 85 2.33 -7.62 5.66
N GLU A 86 1.47 -6.65 5.43
CA GLU A 86 0.03 -6.86 5.23
C GLU A 86 -0.40 -6.32 3.87
N VAL A 87 -1.44 -6.91 3.29
CA VAL A 87 -2.08 -6.41 2.08
C VAL A 87 -3.38 -5.72 2.46
N ILE A 88 -3.55 -4.47 2.05
CA ILE A 88 -4.80 -3.75 2.31
C ILE A 88 -5.47 -3.36 1.01
N TYR A 89 -6.74 -3.74 0.92
CA TYR A 89 -7.67 -3.33 -0.12
C TYR A 89 -8.67 -2.32 0.46
N SER A 90 -8.91 -1.22 -0.27
CA SER A 90 -9.91 -0.22 0.10
C SER A 90 -11.17 -0.45 -0.71
N ASP A 91 -12.20 -1.00 -0.06
CA ASP A 91 -13.53 -1.16 -0.65
C ASP A 91 -14.34 0.11 -0.42
N THR A 92 -14.54 0.87 -1.48
CA THR A 92 -15.34 2.11 -1.42
C THR A 92 -16.84 1.87 -1.37
N GLY A 93 -17.28 0.61 -1.53
CA GLY A 93 -18.70 0.26 -1.64
C GLY A 93 -19.29 0.56 -3.02
N TYR A 94 -18.47 1.01 -3.98
CA TYR A 94 -18.88 1.30 -5.36
C TYR A 94 -17.84 0.75 -6.36
N GLU A 95 -17.31 -0.41 -6.04
CA GLU A 95 -16.36 -1.10 -6.89
C GLU A 95 -17.10 -1.91 -7.96
N LEU A 96 -16.48 -2.06 -9.13
CA LEU A 96 -17.00 -2.94 -10.16
C LEU A 96 -17.01 -4.40 -9.68
N PRO A 97 -18.04 -5.19 -9.99
CA PRO A 97 -18.10 -6.60 -9.59
C PRO A 97 -16.85 -7.40 -10.00
N THR A 98 -16.27 -7.08 -11.16
CA THR A 98 -15.03 -7.68 -11.66
C THR A 98 -13.82 -7.36 -10.78
N SER A 99 -13.76 -6.16 -10.18
CA SER A 99 -12.69 -5.77 -9.27
C SER A 99 -12.78 -6.51 -7.94
N LEU A 100 -13.99 -6.71 -7.42
CA LEU A 100 -14.24 -7.50 -6.22
C LEU A 100 -13.88 -8.97 -6.42
N SER A 101 -14.33 -9.57 -7.54
CA SER A 101 -13.98 -10.95 -7.90
C SER A 101 -12.46 -11.13 -8.04
N LEU A 102 -11.79 -10.20 -8.70
CA LEU A 102 -10.34 -10.23 -8.83
C LEU A 102 -9.63 -10.18 -7.47
N TYR A 103 -10.09 -9.32 -6.56
CA TYR A 103 -9.53 -9.25 -5.22
C TYR A 103 -9.67 -10.57 -4.46
N ASP A 104 -10.83 -11.20 -4.54
CA ASP A 104 -11.09 -12.51 -3.93
C ASP A 104 -10.18 -13.60 -4.52
N ASP A 105 -9.99 -13.61 -5.83
CA ASP A 105 -9.13 -14.58 -6.50
C ASP A 105 -7.65 -14.37 -6.15
N VAL A 106 -7.20 -13.13 -6.11
CA VAL A 106 -5.85 -12.77 -5.67
C VAL A 106 -5.64 -13.19 -4.22
N GLN A 107 -6.59 -12.89 -3.34
CA GLN A 107 -6.52 -13.29 -1.94
C GLN A 107 -6.41 -14.81 -1.78
N LYS A 108 -7.24 -15.58 -2.50
CA LYS A 108 -7.20 -17.05 -2.47
C LYS A 108 -5.86 -17.58 -2.99
N HIS A 109 -5.37 -17.01 -4.09
CA HIS A 109 -4.10 -17.42 -4.68
C HIS A 109 -2.93 -17.22 -3.71
N TYR A 110 -2.79 -16.02 -3.17
CA TYR A 110 -1.68 -15.70 -2.27
C TYR A 110 -1.81 -16.38 -0.90
N LYS A 111 -3.00 -16.59 -0.37
CA LYS A 111 -3.19 -17.39 0.85
C LYS A 111 -2.79 -18.85 0.69
N LYS A 112 -2.94 -19.40 -0.52
CA LYS A 112 -2.47 -20.77 -0.83
C LYS A 112 -0.95 -20.85 -0.85
N LEU A 113 -0.27 -19.83 -1.37
CA LEU A 113 1.19 -19.78 -1.46
C LEU A 113 1.84 -19.33 -0.15
N TYR A 114 1.21 -18.40 0.54
CA TYR A 114 1.71 -17.75 1.74
C TYR A 114 0.61 -17.66 2.80
N PRO A 115 0.35 -18.75 3.57
CA PRO A 115 -0.73 -18.79 4.55
C PRO A 115 -0.64 -17.68 5.64
N GLU A 116 0.57 -17.22 5.94
CA GLU A 116 0.85 -16.18 6.93
C GLU A 116 0.54 -14.77 6.44
N LEU A 117 0.41 -14.58 5.12
CA LEU A 117 0.16 -13.26 4.54
C LEU A 117 -1.25 -12.77 4.91
N ARG A 118 -1.29 -11.63 5.57
CA ARG A 118 -2.54 -11.04 6.04
C ARG A 118 -3.15 -10.16 4.97
N PHE A 119 -4.43 -10.42 4.68
CA PHE A 119 -5.27 -9.58 3.83
C PHE A 119 -6.32 -8.90 4.69
N ARG A 120 -6.41 -7.59 4.57
CA ARG A 120 -7.38 -6.75 5.29
C ARG A 120 -8.11 -5.86 4.31
N THR A 121 -9.40 -5.62 4.56
CA THR A 121 -10.23 -4.73 3.75
C THR A 121 -10.63 -3.52 4.58
N ALA A 122 -10.27 -2.33 4.10
CA ALA A 122 -10.73 -1.08 4.65
C ALA A 122 -12.06 -0.72 3.96
N LYS A 123 -13.15 -0.69 4.74
CA LYS A 123 -14.50 -0.40 4.24
C LYS A 123 -15.24 0.53 5.20
N ASN A 124 -15.95 1.50 4.64
CA ASN A 124 -16.89 2.29 5.43
C ASN A 124 -18.10 1.43 5.79
N HIS A 125 -18.60 1.59 7.01
CA HIS A 125 -19.79 0.89 7.48
C HIS A 125 -21.08 1.39 6.84
N GLU A 126 -21.09 2.66 6.36
CA GLU A 126 -22.22 3.22 5.64
C GLU A 126 -22.11 3.01 4.13
N ASN A 127 -23.26 2.87 3.48
CA ASN A 127 -23.33 2.77 2.03
C ASN A 127 -22.95 4.10 1.36
N VAL A 128 -22.17 4.04 0.29
CA VAL A 128 -21.75 5.21 -0.49
C VAL A 128 -22.94 6.01 -1.03
N LEU A 129 -24.03 5.35 -1.40
CA LEU A 129 -25.23 6.03 -1.91
C LEU A 129 -25.91 6.88 -0.84
N SER A 130 -25.86 6.48 0.43
CA SER A 130 -26.37 7.31 1.52
C SER A 130 -25.59 8.63 1.69
N TYR A 131 -24.29 8.62 1.36
CA TYR A 131 -23.50 9.84 1.30
C TYR A 131 -23.84 10.71 0.08
N TRP A 132 -24.14 10.09 -1.07
CA TRP A 132 -24.59 10.85 -2.24
C TRP A 132 -25.88 11.62 -1.96
N ASP A 133 -26.83 11.00 -1.27
CA ASP A 133 -28.07 11.64 -0.87
C ASP A 133 -27.85 12.82 0.11
N LYS A 134 -26.87 12.68 1.01
CA LYS A 134 -26.57 13.68 2.04
C LYS A 134 -25.70 14.84 1.56
N ILE A 135 -24.73 14.56 0.72
CA ILE A 135 -23.63 15.49 0.37
C ILE A 135 -23.64 15.84 -1.12
N GLY A 136 -24.31 15.04 -1.94
CA GLY A 136 -24.26 15.13 -3.39
C GLY A 136 -23.19 14.22 -4.01
N THR A 137 -23.18 14.14 -5.34
CA THR A 137 -22.21 13.34 -6.08
C THR A 137 -20.81 13.91 -5.95
N PRO A 138 -19.77 13.06 -5.89
CA PRO A 138 -18.39 13.54 -5.89
C PRO A 138 -18.07 14.28 -7.21
N SER A 139 -17.19 15.26 -7.12
CA SER A 139 -16.66 15.99 -8.28
C SER A 139 -15.16 16.21 -8.13
N ASP A 140 -14.51 16.74 -9.15
CA ASP A 140 -13.06 17.04 -9.09
C ASP A 140 -12.72 18.06 -8.00
N THR A 141 -13.63 18.99 -7.71
CA THR A 141 -13.45 19.98 -6.66
C THR A 141 -13.97 19.53 -5.29
N HIS A 142 -14.83 18.51 -5.25
CA HIS A 142 -15.46 18.00 -4.02
C HIS A 142 -15.29 16.49 -3.91
N ARG A 143 -14.06 16.05 -3.60
CA ARG A 143 -13.64 14.66 -3.57
C ARG A 143 -13.87 13.99 -2.21
N TRP A 144 -15.05 14.16 -1.62
CA TRP A 144 -15.37 13.55 -0.33
C TRP A 144 -15.25 12.02 -0.32
N CYS A 145 -15.44 11.37 -1.45
CA CYS A 145 -15.29 9.93 -1.58
C CYS A 145 -13.88 9.44 -1.21
N CYS A 146 -12.84 10.25 -1.50
CA CYS A 146 -11.48 9.89 -1.12
C CYS A 146 -11.28 9.89 0.39
N SER A 147 -11.79 10.91 1.08
CA SER A 147 -11.65 11.01 2.54
C SER A 147 -12.57 10.06 3.28
N VAL A 148 -13.86 10.03 2.92
CA VAL A 148 -14.87 9.27 3.66
C VAL A 148 -14.84 7.79 3.36
N MET A 149 -14.65 7.39 2.08
CA MET A 149 -14.74 5.98 1.66
C MET A 149 -13.40 5.27 1.61
N LYS A 150 -12.26 5.99 1.55
CA LYS A 150 -10.92 5.40 1.51
C LYS A 150 -10.10 5.73 2.75
N THR A 151 -9.82 7.02 2.98
CA THR A 151 -8.88 7.45 4.02
C THR A 151 -9.39 7.16 5.42
N ALA A 152 -10.63 7.50 5.74
CA ALA A 152 -11.18 7.29 7.07
C ALA A 152 -11.27 5.80 7.46
N PRO A 153 -11.78 4.88 6.61
CA PRO A 153 -11.75 3.45 6.89
C PRO A 153 -10.33 2.90 7.04
N LEU A 154 -9.39 3.35 6.21
CA LEU A 154 -7.98 2.94 6.30
C LEU A 154 -7.36 3.36 7.63
N HIS A 155 -7.55 4.61 8.04
CA HIS A 155 -7.08 5.10 9.35
C HIS A 155 -7.71 4.32 10.51
N LYS A 156 -9.00 3.99 10.41
CA LYS A 156 -9.67 3.17 11.42
C LYS A 156 -9.07 1.78 11.50
N LEU A 157 -8.76 1.17 10.34
CA LEU A 157 -8.16 -0.15 10.24
C LEU A 157 -6.75 -0.20 10.82
N LEU A 158 -5.97 0.86 10.63
CA LEU A 158 -4.56 0.95 11.06
C LEU A 158 -4.41 1.51 12.50
N LYS A 159 -5.48 1.62 13.24
CA LYS A 159 -5.43 2.00 14.65
C LYS A 159 -4.83 0.88 15.48
N ILE A 160 -3.90 1.22 16.38
CA ILE A 160 -3.32 0.24 17.31
C ILE A 160 -4.41 -0.17 18.29
N GLU A 161 -4.66 -1.48 18.36
CA GLU A 161 -5.71 -2.04 19.20
C GLU A 161 -5.56 -1.65 20.67
N GLY A 162 -6.66 -1.31 21.32
CA GLY A 162 -6.66 -0.86 22.71
C GLY A 162 -6.12 0.56 22.94
N THR A 163 -5.77 1.30 21.89
CA THR A 163 -5.24 2.66 22.01
C THR A 163 -5.92 3.64 21.04
N ASN A 164 -5.68 4.94 21.25
CA ASN A 164 -6.08 5.98 20.28
C ASN A 164 -4.94 6.34 19.30
N LYS A 165 -3.85 5.57 19.29
CA LYS A 165 -2.70 5.82 18.43
C LYS A 165 -2.85 5.15 17.08
N GLN A 166 -2.35 5.80 16.03
CA GLN A 166 -2.20 5.24 14.69
C GLN A 166 -0.90 4.46 14.62
N ALA A 167 -0.92 3.33 13.93
CA ALA A 167 0.30 2.62 13.58
C ALA A 167 1.16 3.47 12.63
N LYS A 168 2.47 3.43 12.78
CA LYS A 168 3.41 3.98 11.82
C LYS A 168 3.56 2.99 10.67
N VAL A 169 3.17 3.42 9.50
CA VAL A 169 3.04 2.55 8.32
C VAL A 169 4.02 2.97 7.24
N LEU A 170 4.73 2.00 6.68
CA LEU A 170 5.40 2.13 5.40
C LEU A 170 4.56 1.44 4.33
N ALA A 171 4.00 2.22 3.41
CA ALA A 171 3.17 1.70 2.34
C ALA A 171 3.97 1.57 1.03
N PHE A 172 3.82 0.42 0.36
CA PHE A 172 4.31 0.18 -0.99
C PHE A 172 3.16 0.36 -1.97
N GLU A 173 3.34 1.27 -2.90
CA GLU A 173 2.33 1.64 -3.89
C GLU A 173 2.91 1.62 -5.30
N GLY A 174 2.11 1.14 -6.26
CA GLY A 174 2.44 1.21 -7.68
C GLY A 174 2.09 2.58 -8.24
N SER A 175 3.09 3.41 -8.53
CA SER A 175 2.92 4.65 -9.27
C SER A 175 3.71 4.61 -10.57
N ARG A 176 3.16 5.24 -11.61
CA ARG A 176 3.90 5.45 -12.86
C ARG A 176 4.70 6.73 -12.76
N SER A 177 5.97 6.67 -13.15
CA SER A 177 6.70 7.90 -13.49
C SER A 177 6.11 8.46 -14.77
N VAL A 178 5.68 9.70 -14.74
CA VAL A 178 5.22 10.47 -15.90
C VAL A 178 6.43 11.01 -16.63
#